data_0fc918001d7c0342e9b6db4fd28ee803
#
_entry.id   0fc918001d7c0342e9b6db4fd28ee803
#
_cell.length_a   1.000
_cell.length_b   1.000
_cell.length_c   1.000
_cell.angle_alpha   90.00
_cell.angle_beta   90.00
_cell.angle_gamma   90.00
#
_symmetry.space_group_name_H-M   'P 1'
#
loop_
_entity.id
_entity.type
_entity.pdbx_description
1 polymer ?
#
loop_
_entity_poly.entity_id
_entity_poly.type
_entity_poly.pdbx_seq_one_letter_code
_entity_poly.pdbx_strand_id
1 'polypeptide(L)'
;MKQNSTKSLKWLTGVAVFFSLIAVARMTVQTLGLFYGRPQPAVWIDGLEVFQGSIAILRLLGGIALFGLLIAFLLNSIKGLNSGVLFPRKNISILFCAAAASFVFLFCNTNIDLVLGKRVFQLDIQEILVPTVICAFAIMY
;
A
#
# COMPACT_ATOMS: atom_id res chain seq x y z
N MET A 1 -26.16 -19.53 -6.04
CA MET A 1 -24.72 -19.27 -5.92
C MET A 1 -24.35 -17.78 -5.91
N LYS A 2 -24.87 -16.94 -6.84
CA LYS A 2 -24.52 -15.50 -6.96
C LYS A 2 -24.69 -14.68 -5.66
N GLN A 3 -25.78 -14.91 -4.91
CA GLN A 3 -26.10 -14.14 -3.70
C GLN A 3 -25.14 -14.38 -2.54
N ASN A 4 -24.61 -15.60 -2.39
CA ASN A 4 -23.65 -15.93 -1.34
C ASN A 4 -22.26 -15.33 -1.63
N SER A 5 -21.82 -15.34 -2.90
CA SER A 5 -20.54 -14.74 -3.31
C SER A 5 -20.52 -13.23 -3.05
N THR A 6 -21.63 -12.54 -3.32
CA THR A 6 -21.74 -11.08 -3.06
C THR A 6 -21.72 -10.78 -1.57
N LYS A 7 -22.39 -11.58 -0.73
CA LYS A 7 -22.35 -11.40 0.73
C LYS A 7 -20.94 -11.59 1.29
N SER A 8 -20.25 -12.66 0.88
CA SER A 8 -18.88 -12.94 1.31
C SER A 8 -17.92 -11.81 0.89
N LEU A 9 -18.06 -11.28 -0.34
CA LEU A 9 -17.23 -10.20 -0.83
C LEU A 9 -17.49 -8.88 -0.09
N LYS A 10 -18.74 -8.57 0.24
CA LYS A 10 -19.10 -7.39 1.06
C LYS A 10 -18.49 -7.50 2.46
N TRP A 11 -18.56 -8.69 3.09
CA TRP A 11 -17.95 -8.92 4.38
C TRP A 11 -16.42 -8.75 4.32
N LEU A 12 -15.77 -9.35 3.30
CA LEU A 12 -14.33 -9.20 3.07
C LEU A 12 -13.94 -7.73 2.88
N THR A 13 -14.75 -6.97 2.14
CA THR A 13 -14.52 -5.53 1.96
C THR A 13 -14.60 -4.78 3.28
N GLY A 14 -15.59 -5.08 4.13
CA GLY A 14 -15.71 -4.48 5.46
C GLY A 14 -14.49 -4.76 6.33
N VAL A 15 -14.02 -6.01 6.34
CA VAL A 15 -12.80 -6.42 7.06
C VAL A 15 -11.57 -5.69 6.50
N ALA A 16 -11.43 -5.63 5.16
CA ALA A 16 -10.31 -4.94 4.51
C ALA A 16 -10.29 -3.44 4.86
N VAL A 17 -11.45 -2.76 4.86
CA VAL A 17 -11.57 -1.35 5.27
C VAL A 17 -11.12 -1.18 6.72
N PHE A 18 -11.59 -2.02 7.62
CA PHE A 18 -11.26 -1.94 9.06
C PHE A 18 -9.73 -2.07 9.27
N PHE A 19 -9.11 -3.11 8.71
CA PHE A 19 -7.66 -3.30 8.85
C PHE A 19 -6.85 -2.21 8.14
N SER A 20 -7.34 -1.71 6.99
CA SER A 20 -6.70 -0.60 6.28
C SER A 20 -6.68 0.67 7.13
N LEU A 21 -7.78 1.00 7.80
CA LEU A 21 -7.85 2.17 8.68
C LEU A 21 -6.86 2.05 9.85
N ILE A 22 -6.77 0.88 10.48
CA ILE A 22 -5.79 0.63 11.56
C ILE A 22 -4.37 0.76 11.03
N ALA A 23 -4.06 0.17 9.88
CA ALA A 23 -2.73 0.22 9.28
C ALA A 23 -2.32 1.66 8.92
N VAL A 24 -3.22 2.42 8.29
CA VAL A 24 -2.99 3.83 7.94
C VAL A 24 -2.79 4.67 9.20
N ALA A 25 -3.65 4.51 10.22
CA ALA A 25 -3.51 5.23 11.48
C ALA A 25 -2.15 4.93 12.15
N ARG A 26 -1.74 3.66 12.19
CA ARG A 26 -0.43 3.26 12.73
C ARG A 26 0.73 3.89 11.95
N MET A 27 0.68 3.85 10.61
CA MET A 27 1.73 4.45 9.77
C MET A 27 1.78 5.97 9.95
N THR A 28 0.63 6.63 10.07
CA THR A 28 0.57 8.08 10.32
C THR A 28 1.22 8.43 11.65
N VAL A 29 0.87 7.73 12.73
CA VAL A 29 1.48 7.93 14.05
C VAL A 29 2.99 7.69 14.00
N GLN A 30 3.44 6.63 13.33
CA GLN A 30 4.88 6.36 13.18
C GLN A 30 5.58 7.48 12.40
N THR A 31 5.01 7.92 11.27
CA THR A 31 5.61 8.98 10.45
C THR A 31 5.67 10.31 11.22
N LEU A 32 4.59 10.69 11.89
CA LEU A 32 4.58 11.88 12.75
C LEU A 32 5.60 11.74 13.90
N GLY A 33 5.70 10.55 14.49
CA GLY A 33 6.70 10.25 15.52
C GLY A 33 8.13 10.52 15.08
N LEU A 34 8.48 10.19 13.83
CA LEU A 34 9.81 10.46 13.27
C LEU A 34 10.12 11.97 13.22
N PHE A 35 9.13 12.80 12.85
CA PHE A 35 9.31 14.24 12.74
C PHE A 35 9.24 14.96 14.10
N TYR A 36 8.37 14.51 15.00
CA TYR A 36 8.18 15.13 16.31
C TYR A 36 9.00 14.51 17.46
N GLY A 37 9.82 13.50 17.15
CA GLY A 37 10.76 12.92 18.12
C GLY A 37 10.16 11.99 19.15
N ARG A 38 8.97 11.41 18.89
CA ARG A 38 8.31 10.46 19.83
C ARG A 38 7.54 9.39 19.05
N PRO A 39 7.63 8.08 19.36
CA PRO A 39 8.51 7.44 20.38
C PRO A 39 9.92 7.16 19.85
N GLN A 40 10.15 7.25 18.53
CA GLN A 40 11.45 7.04 17.90
C GLN A 40 11.78 8.24 17.01
N PRO A 41 12.66 9.15 17.46
CA PRO A 41 13.06 10.31 16.69
C PRO A 41 13.85 9.87 15.44
N ALA A 42 13.67 10.59 14.35
CA ALA A 42 14.53 10.47 13.19
C ALA A 42 15.95 10.93 13.56
N VAL A 43 16.96 10.21 13.06
CA VAL A 43 18.36 10.63 13.15
C VAL A 43 18.73 11.20 11.78
N TRP A 44 18.67 12.52 11.68
CA TRP A 44 18.97 13.22 10.44
C TRP A 44 20.48 13.19 10.17
N ILE A 45 20.84 12.80 8.96
CA ILE A 45 22.23 12.76 8.49
C ILE A 45 22.47 14.00 7.65
N ASP A 46 23.49 14.80 8.00
CA ASP A 46 23.84 16.02 7.28
C ASP A 46 23.97 15.79 5.78
N GLY A 47 23.21 16.56 5.00
CA GLY A 47 23.14 16.43 3.54
C GLY A 47 22.18 15.37 3.01
N LEU A 48 21.54 14.56 3.87
CA LEU A 48 20.56 13.53 3.47
C LEU A 48 19.15 13.77 4.05
N GLU A 49 18.92 14.87 4.75
CA GLU A 49 17.67 15.15 5.48
C GLU A 49 16.46 15.14 4.54
N VAL A 50 16.59 15.76 3.35
CA VAL A 50 15.53 15.80 2.34
C VAL A 50 15.20 14.39 1.83
N PHE A 51 16.23 13.56 1.61
CA PHE A 51 16.05 12.18 1.14
C PHE A 51 15.38 11.32 2.22
N GLN A 52 15.83 11.42 3.46
CA GLN A 52 15.25 10.72 4.60
C GLN A 52 13.79 11.13 4.83
N GLY A 53 13.51 12.45 4.80
CA GLY A 53 12.14 12.98 4.89
C GLY A 53 11.24 12.48 3.76
N SER A 54 11.78 12.43 2.53
CA SER A 54 11.06 11.89 1.37
C SER A 54 10.69 10.42 1.54
N ILE A 55 11.60 9.59 2.04
CA ILE A 55 11.32 8.16 2.34
C ILE A 55 10.15 8.03 3.32
N ALA A 56 10.17 8.80 4.41
CA ALA A 56 9.12 8.74 5.43
C ALA A 56 7.75 9.16 4.88
N ILE A 57 7.69 10.24 4.09
CA ILE A 57 6.47 10.75 3.48
C ILE A 57 5.97 9.81 2.39
N LEU A 58 6.83 9.36 1.47
CA LEU A 58 6.46 8.46 0.39
C LEU A 58 6.00 7.10 0.90
N ARG A 59 6.57 6.60 2.00
CA ARG A 59 6.06 5.41 2.70
C ARG A 59 4.61 5.58 3.12
N LEU A 60 4.28 6.70 3.75
CA LEU A 60 2.91 6.99 4.19
C LEU A 60 1.96 7.13 3.00
N LEU A 61 2.33 7.94 2.01
CA LEU A 61 1.49 8.16 0.82
C LEU A 61 1.31 6.88 0.00
N GLY A 62 2.38 6.11 -0.20
CA GLY A 62 2.32 4.82 -0.89
C GLY A 62 1.43 3.81 -0.18
N GLY A 63 1.49 3.76 1.15
CA GLY A 63 0.62 2.91 1.96
C GLY A 63 -0.85 3.33 1.87
N ILE A 64 -1.16 4.63 1.99
CA ILE A 64 -2.53 5.15 1.84
C ILE A 64 -3.07 4.83 0.44
N ALA A 65 -2.26 5.07 -0.61
CA ALA A 65 -2.64 4.77 -1.99
C ALA A 65 -2.92 3.27 -2.18
N LEU A 66 -2.03 2.40 -1.67
CA LEU A 66 -2.18 0.95 -1.79
C LEU A 66 -3.47 0.45 -1.14
N PHE A 67 -3.76 0.88 0.08
CA PHE A 67 -5.00 0.50 0.77
C PHE A 67 -6.25 1.07 0.10
N GLY A 68 -6.19 2.32 -0.39
CA GLY A 68 -7.28 2.93 -1.16
C GLY A 68 -7.58 2.17 -2.45
N LEU A 69 -6.53 1.75 -3.17
CA LEU A 69 -6.66 0.95 -4.40
C LEU A 69 -7.21 -0.45 -4.12
N LEU A 70 -6.82 -1.09 -3.01
CA LEU A 70 -7.40 -2.36 -2.58
C LEU A 70 -8.92 -2.25 -2.35
N ILE A 71 -9.34 -1.22 -1.62
CA ILE A 71 -10.76 -0.97 -1.36
C ILE A 71 -11.51 -0.69 -2.67
N ALA A 72 -10.95 0.14 -3.56
CA ALA A 72 -11.52 0.43 -4.88
C ALA A 72 -11.66 -0.83 -5.73
N PHE A 73 -10.66 -1.71 -5.73
CA PHE A 73 -10.70 -3.01 -6.41
C PHE A 73 -11.85 -3.88 -5.90
N LEU A 74 -12.00 -4.02 -4.58
CA LEU A 74 -13.06 -4.81 -3.96
C LEU A 74 -14.44 -4.24 -4.26
N LEU A 75 -14.62 -2.92 -4.17
CA LEU A 75 -15.90 -2.26 -4.48
C LEU A 75 -16.28 -2.42 -5.96
N ASN A 76 -15.34 -2.29 -6.88
CA ASN A 76 -15.59 -2.51 -8.30
C ASN A 76 -15.92 -3.98 -8.60
N SER A 77 -15.27 -4.91 -7.89
CA SER A 77 -15.57 -6.35 -8.01
C SER A 77 -16.99 -6.67 -7.55
N ILE A 78 -17.46 -6.05 -6.45
CA ILE A 78 -18.86 -6.17 -6.00
C ILE A 78 -19.84 -5.65 -7.07
N LYS A 79 -19.56 -4.46 -7.64
CA LYS A 79 -20.39 -3.89 -8.71
C LYS A 79 -20.41 -4.79 -9.94
N GLY A 80 -19.24 -5.32 -10.33
CA GLY A 80 -19.11 -6.26 -11.44
C GLY A 80 -19.96 -7.52 -11.25
N LEU A 81 -19.89 -8.15 -10.08
CA LEU A 81 -20.69 -9.34 -9.75
C LEU A 81 -22.20 -9.07 -9.83
N ASN A 82 -22.63 -7.90 -9.37
CA ASN A 82 -24.04 -7.51 -9.46
C ASN A 82 -24.52 -7.35 -10.91
N SER A 83 -23.65 -6.82 -11.79
CA SER A 83 -23.94 -6.65 -13.23
C SER A 83 -23.62 -7.88 -14.08
N GLY A 84 -23.17 -8.98 -13.49
CA GLY A 84 -22.85 -10.22 -14.21
C GLY A 84 -21.45 -10.24 -14.84
N VAL A 85 -20.63 -9.24 -14.59
CA VAL A 85 -19.24 -9.17 -15.05
C VAL A 85 -18.33 -9.64 -13.93
N LEU A 86 -17.65 -10.78 -14.12
CA LEU A 86 -16.76 -11.35 -13.10
C LEU A 86 -15.55 -10.45 -12.82
N PHE A 87 -15.03 -9.79 -13.85
CA PHE A 87 -13.84 -8.93 -13.72
C PHE A 87 -14.02 -7.62 -14.53
N PRO A 88 -14.36 -6.51 -13.87
CA PRO A 88 -14.51 -5.23 -14.55
C PRO A 88 -13.18 -4.72 -15.11
N ARG A 89 -13.16 -4.21 -16.35
CA ARG A 89 -11.95 -3.64 -16.99
C ARG A 89 -11.26 -2.56 -16.14
N LYS A 90 -12.01 -1.82 -15.34
CA LYS A 90 -11.46 -0.83 -14.39
C LYS A 90 -10.50 -1.44 -13.36
N ASN A 91 -10.69 -2.72 -13.02
CA ASN A 91 -9.80 -3.40 -12.08
C ASN A 91 -8.39 -3.59 -12.64
N ILE A 92 -8.23 -3.69 -13.96
CA ILE A 92 -6.91 -3.79 -14.59
C ILE A 92 -6.09 -2.52 -14.30
N SER A 93 -6.67 -1.34 -14.54
CA SER A 93 -5.99 -0.06 -14.23
C SER A 93 -5.69 0.09 -12.73
N ILE A 94 -6.63 -0.33 -11.87
CA ILE A 94 -6.42 -0.31 -10.42
C ILE A 94 -5.25 -1.21 -10.03
N LEU A 95 -5.12 -2.39 -10.62
CA LEU A 95 -4.00 -3.31 -10.35
C LEU A 95 -2.65 -2.73 -10.80
N PHE A 96 -2.57 -2.07 -11.96
CA PHE A 96 -1.33 -1.41 -12.38
C PHE A 96 -0.95 -0.26 -11.43
N CYS A 97 -1.93 0.56 -11.02
CA CYS A 97 -1.69 1.59 -10.02
C CYS A 97 -1.27 0.97 -8.66
N ALA A 98 -1.88 -0.15 -8.26
CA ALA A 98 -1.52 -0.85 -7.04
C ALA A 98 -0.10 -1.45 -7.11
N ALA A 99 0.33 -1.94 -8.27
CA ALA A 99 1.70 -2.40 -8.47
C ALA A 99 2.70 -1.25 -8.26
N ALA A 100 2.46 -0.08 -8.86
CA ALA A 100 3.31 1.09 -8.67
C ALA A 100 3.31 1.57 -7.21
N ALA A 101 2.15 1.64 -6.57
CA ALA A 101 2.03 2.03 -5.16
C ALA A 101 2.71 1.02 -4.22
N SER A 102 2.63 -0.29 -4.51
CA SER A 102 3.29 -1.33 -3.73
C SER A 102 4.81 -1.24 -3.84
N PHE A 103 5.35 -0.95 -5.03
CA PHE A 103 6.79 -0.72 -5.19
C PHE A 103 7.26 0.44 -4.32
N VAL A 104 6.62 1.60 -4.43
CA VAL A 104 6.98 2.79 -3.64
C VAL A 104 6.88 2.50 -2.14
N PHE A 105 5.78 1.89 -1.71
CA PHE A 105 5.55 1.57 -0.30
C PHE A 105 6.60 0.59 0.24
N LEU A 106 6.86 -0.52 -0.46
CA LEU A 106 7.81 -1.53 -0.02
C LEU A 106 9.23 -0.96 0.01
N PHE A 107 9.66 -0.28 -1.06
CA PHE A 107 10.95 0.37 -1.13
C PHE A 107 11.18 1.35 0.04
N CYS A 108 10.23 2.24 0.29
CA CYS A 108 10.35 3.17 1.40
C CYS A 108 10.25 2.48 2.77
N ASN A 109 9.47 1.40 2.88
CA ASN A 109 9.34 0.64 4.11
C ASN A 109 10.62 -0.12 4.47
N THR A 110 11.29 -0.73 3.49
CA THR A 110 12.59 -1.40 3.69
C THR A 110 13.67 -0.39 4.08
N ASN A 111 13.60 0.82 3.50
CA ASN A 111 14.60 1.85 3.74
C ASN A 111 14.25 2.82 4.90
N ILE A 112 13.21 2.55 5.69
CA ILE A 112 12.85 3.39 6.85
C ILE A 112 13.97 3.44 7.90
N ASP A 113 14.80 2.42 7.97
CA ASP A 113 15.96 2.35 8.86
C ASP A 113 17.02 3.43 8.57
N LEU A 114 17.07 3.97 7.33
CA LEU A 114 17.88 5.15 7.02
C LEU A 114 17.40 6.39 7.78
N VAL A 115 16.10 6.52 8.00
CA VAL A 115 15.51 7.62 8.77
C VAL A 115 15.81 7.46 10.26
N LEU A 116 16.00 6.23 10.71
CA LEU A 116 16.39 5.90 12.10
C LEU A 116 17.90 5.95 12.35
N GLY A 117 18.69 6.43 11.37
CA GLY A 117 20.13 6.58 11.47
C GLY A 117 20.96 5.32 11.25
N LYS A 118 20.34 4.24 10.83
CA LYS A 118 21.02 3.05 10.35
C LYS A 118 21.45 3.32 8.90
N ARG A 119 22.73 3.54 8.66
CA ARG A 119 23.31 3.92 7.36
C ARG A 119 23.40 2.74 6.38
N VAL A 120 22.32 1.98 6.21
CA VAL A 120 22.31 0.83 5.29
C VAL A 120 21.13 1.01 4.34
N PHE A 121 21.47 1.29 3.09
CA PHE A 121 20.51 1.22 1.99
C PHE A 121 20.26 -0.25 1.64
N GLN A 122 19.00 -0.67 1.58
CA GLN A 122 18.63 -2.04 1.27
C GLN A 122 17.67 -2.06 0.08
N LEU A 123 17.86 -3.06 -0.77
CA LEU A 123 16.93 -3.42 -1.83
C LEU A 123 16.50 -4.88 -1.58
N ASP A 124 15.23 -5.09 -1.26
CA ASP A 124 14.69 -6.42 -1.02
C ASP A 124 14.05 -6.95 -2.31
N ILE A 125 14.16 -8.27 -2.52
CA ILE A 125 13.53 -8.95 -3.66
C ILE A 125 12.00 -8.76 -3.66
N GLN A 126 11.39 -8.57 -2.52
CA GLN A 126 9.94 -8.33 -2.38
C GLN A 126 9.48 -7.05 -3.08
N GLU A 127 10.34 -6.03 -3.14
CA GLU A 127 10.05 -4.76 -3.80
C GLU A 127 9.85 -4.91 -5.32
N ILE A 128 10.47 -5.92 -5.90
CA ILE A 128 10.34 -6.25 -7.33
C ILE A 128 9.29 -7.35 -7.53
N LEU A 129 9.32 -8.38 -6.69
CA LEU A 129 8.45 -9.55 -6.85
C LEU A 129 6.98 -9.19 -6.69
N VAL A 130 6.60 -8.45 -5.65
CA VAL A 130 5.19 -8.13 -5.36
C VAL A 130 4.56 -7.30 -6.49
N PRO A 131 5.13 -6.16 -6.94
CA PRO A 131 4.60 -5.43 -8.08
C PRO A 131 4.53 -6.25 -9.37
N THR A 132 5.56 -7.08 -9.62
CA THR A 132 5.60 -7.96 -10.81
C THR A 132 4.44 -8.96 -10.81
N VAL A 133 4.16 -9.60 -9.66
CA VAL A 133 3.04 -10.53 -9.52
C VAL A 133 1.70 -9.82 -9.74
N ILE A 134 1.53 -8.61 -9.20
CA ILE A 134 0.31 -7.80 -9.40
C ILE A 134 0.15 -7.43 -10.88
N CYS A 135 1.23 -7.02 -11.56
CA CYS A 135 1.21 -6.73 -13.00
C CYS A 135 0.88 -7.96 -13.83
N ALA A 136 1.52 -9.10 -13.53
CA ALA A 136 1.24 -10.36 -14.23
C ALA A 136 -0.23 -10.76 -14.07
N PHE A 137 -0.79 -10.61 -12.88
CA PHE A 137 -2.20 -10.85 -12.61
C PHE A 137 -3.10 -9.90 -13.42
N ALA A 138 -2.74 -8.61 -13.53
CA ALA A 138 -3.47 -7.63 -14.32
C ALA A 138 -3.44 -7.93 -15.83
N ILE A 139 -2.34 -8.50 -16.34
CA ILE A 139 -2.19 -8.86 -17.77
C ILE A 139 -2.99 -10.13 -18.11
N MET A 140 -3.08 -11.09 -17.18
CA MET A 140 -3.80 -12.34 -17.40
C MET A 140 -5.34 -12.16 -17.40
N TYR A 141 -5.83 -11.07 -16.89
CA TYR A 141 -7.26 -10.72 -16.84
C TYR A 141 -7.67 -9.76 -17.94
#